data_a9a7237274c5141061ed692460e0343e
#
_entry.id   a9a7237274c5141061ed692460e0343e
#
_cell.length_a   1.000
_cell.length_b   1.000
_cell.length_c   1.000
_cell.angle_alpha   90.00
_cell.angle_beta   90.00
_cell.angle_gamma   90.00
#
_symmetry.space_group_name_H-M   'P 1'
#
loop_
_entity.id
_entity.type
_entity.pdbx_description
1 polymer ?
#
loop_
_entity_poly.entity_id
_entity_poly.type
_entity_poly.pdbx_seq_one_letter_code
_entity_poly.pdbx_strand_id
1 'polypeptide(L)'
;MVNKSVLLWVGYHAQKWDARNWVENGIGGSEYSMLKLAYKLQNKGYDVTVAGDVQLGWLWGVKWVNEDALKNNRGPRGLNEAHDVRVKDHYDIVVGNNYISFIKHLEAVNISFDKAYFWMHNEDYYKWYKGEELNEYKSYFKHPKLKAIIGVSKFHANILKENASKLFDYTPHEAHTYIRSIDNAIDLDDYTEWKNEPIEIDTDNKVKGRIIWSSSPDRGLDMILSNWSDWKAKRPDLSLVVCSPPYSVDWLDKKTLKGLKDVEWKANLCPLDLKREIAKAEYWIYCSDYVETYCISALEMMVGKVKIMTTGTGNIMSLIGNGDRGEICTMDPDTVINDLLNDINKPIYNTRQTNKVNKAFTWARNENWDNRVNEWIEMIDND
;
A
#
# COMPACT_ATOMS: atom_id res chain seq x y z
N MET A 1 -7.92 -9.28 31.56
CA MET A 1 -8.78 -8.59 30.58
C MET A 1 -9.00 -9.57 29.45
N VAL A 2 -10.24 -9.78 28.99
CA VAL A 2 -10.51 -10.61 27.81
C VAL A 2 -10.01 -9.81 26.61
N ASN A 3 -9.08 -10.36 25.85
CA ASN A 3 -8.55 -9.70 24.65
C ASN A 3 -9.65 -9.66 23.59
N LYS A 4 -9.99 -8.47 23.07
CA LYS A 4 -10.93 -8.33 21.94
C LYS A 4 -10.42 -9.13 20.75
N SER A 5 -11.31 -9.85 20.09
CA SER A 5 -11.02 -10.65 18.91
C SER A 5 -11.27 -9.86 17.63
N VAL A 6 -10.32 -9.93 16.69
CA VAL A 6 -10.39 -9.23 15.42
C VAL A 6 -10.22 -10.21 14.26
N LEU A 7 -11.14 -10.17 13.31
CA LEU A 7 -11.01 -10.85 12.03
C LEU A 7 -10.73 -9.83 10.91
N LEU A 8 -9.60 -9.96 10.27
CA LEU A 8 -9.27 -9.20 9.06
C LEU A 8 -9.54 -10.09 7.84
N TRP A 9 -10.57 -9.77 7.09
CA TRP A 9 -10.88 -10.51 5.86
C TRP A 9 -10.24 -9.82 4.66
N VAL A 10 -9.24 -10.48 4.05
CA VAL A 10 -8.41 -9.87 3.02
C VAL A 10 -8.91 -10.09 1.60
N GLY A 11 -9.98 -10.89 1.42
CA GLY A 11 -10.58 -11.11 0.12
C GLY A 11 -9.82 -12.08 -0.77
N TYR A 12 -9.95 -11.85 -2.08
CA TYR A 12 -9.36 -12.69 -3.13
C TYR A 12 -8.12 -12.01 -3.70
N HIS A 13 -7.09 -12.81 -3.97
CA HIS A 13 -5.83 -12.35 -4.53
C HIS A 13 -5.38 -13.28 -5.66
N ALA A 14 -4.58 -12.75 -6.58
CA ALA A 14 -4.01 -13.55 -7.68
C ALA A 14 -3.11 -14.68 -7.17
N GLN A 15 -2.51 -14.51 -6.00
CA GLN A 15 -1.66 -15.50 -5.34
C GLN A 15 -1.95 -15.50 -3.84
N LYS A 16 -2.00 -16.68 -3.23
CA LYS A 16 -2.05 -16.80 -1.77
C LYS A 16 -0.81 -16.18 -1.14
N TRP A 17 -0.99 -15.45 -0.07
CA TRP A 17 0.08 -14.75 0.60
C TRP A 17 -0.04 -14.84 2.13
N ASP A 18 1.02 -14.54 2.83
CA ASP A 18 1.10 -14.33 4.28
C ASP A 18 2.37 -13.52 4.63
N ALA A 19 2.69 -13.44 5.91
CA ALA A 19 3.88 -12.75 6.39
C ALA A 19 5.20 -13.29 5.78
N ARG A 20 5.27 -14.60 5.42
CA ARG A 20 6.45 -15.20 4.78
C ARG A 20 6.67 -14.64 3.38
N ASN A 21 5.59 -14.53 2.60
CA ASN A 21 5.67 -13.96 1.25
C ASN A 21 6.16 -12.53 1.28
N TRP A 22 5.70 -11.73 2.27
CA TRP A 22 6.22 -10.37 2.41
C TRP A 22 7.73 -10.35 2.65
N VAL A 23 8.23 -11.23 3.52
CA VAL A 23 9.66 -11.33 3.84
C VAL A 23 10.50 -11.79 2.64
N GLU A 24 9.97 -12.73 1.85
CA GLU A 24 10.73 -13.42 0.79
C GLU A 24 10.63 -12.73 -0.56
N ASN A 25 9.46 -12.20 -0.92
CA ASN A 25 9.17 -11.78 -2.29
C ASN A 25 8.49 -10.41 -2.40
N GLY A 26 8.18 -9.76 -1.26
CA GLY A 26 7.29 -8.60 -1.24
C GLY A 26 5.83 -8.97 -1.52
N ILE A 27 4.93 -8.04 -1.24
CA ILE A 27 3.48 -8.15 -1.46
C ILE A 27 2.95 -6.79 -1.93
N GLY A 28 1.68 -6.74 -2.38
CA GLY A 28 1.03 -5.50 -2.77
C GLY A 28 0.78 -4.54 -1.60
N GLY A 29 0.47 -3.28 -1.92
CA GLY A 29 0.29 -2.25 -0.90
C GLY A 29 -0.92 -2.49 0.02
N SER A 30 -2.02 -3.05 -0.48
CA SER A 30 -3.18 -3.41 0.33
C SER A 30 -2.89 -4.56 1.26
N GLU A 31 -2.18 -5.59 0.78
CA GLU A 31 -1.74 -6.74 1.56
C GLU A 31 -0.75 -6.32 2.66
N TYR A 32 0.20 -5.45 2.32
CA TYR A 32 1.13 -4.87 3.29
C TYR A 32 0.40 -4.12 4.40
N SER A 33 -0.60 -3.31 4.04
CA SER A 33 -1.39 -2.55 5.02
C SER A 33 -2.15 -3.48 5.97
N MET A 34 -2.79 -4.53 5.44
CA MET A 34 -3.48 -5.55 6.25
C MET A 34 -2.52 -6.34 7.15
N LEU A 35 -1.36 -6.72 6.63
CA LEU A 35 -0.30 -7.39 7.39
C LEU A 35 0.14 -6.54 8.59
N LYS A 36 0.43 -5.26 8.35
CA LYS A 36 0.91 -4.35 9.40
C LYS A 36 -0.17 -4.06 10.44
N LEU A 37 -1.42 -3.84 10.00
CA LEU A 37 -2.53 -3.67 10.93
C LEU A 37 -2.71 -4.92 11.80
N ALA A 38 -2.68 -6.13 11.22
CA ALA A 38 -2.79 -7.39 11.96
C ALA A 38 -1.71 -7.52 13.03
N TYR A 39 -0.46 -7.32 12.65
CA TYR A 39 0.69 -7.42 13.54
C TYR A 39 0.65 -6.36 14.66
N LYS A 40 0.36 -5.10 14.33
CA LYS A 40 0.30 -4.03 15.32
C LYS A 40 -0.87 -4.18 16.28
N LEU A 41 -2.04 -4.65 15.83
CA LEU A 41 -3.17 -4.98 16.73
C LEU A 41 -2.81 -6.15 17.66
N GLN A 42 -2.16 -7.19 17.15
CA GLN A 42 -1.67 -8.31 17.96
C GLN A 42 -0.72 -7.81 19.07
N ASN A 43 0.24 -6.94 18.73
CA ASN A 43 1.16 -6.34 19.70
C ASN A 43 0.45 -5.45 20.75
N LYS A 44 -0.74 -4.93 20.44
CA LYS A 44 -1.61 -4.21 21.40
C LYS A 44 -2.49 -5.15 22.23
N GLY A 45 -2.35 -6.46 22.08
CA GLY A 45 -3.02 -7.48 22.87
C GLY A 45 -4.39 -7.94 22.32
N TYR A 46 -4.69 -7.64 21.05
CA TYR A 46 -5.87 -8.21 20.38
C TYR A 46 -5.58 -9.66 19.94
N ASP A 47 -6.62 -10.50 19.92
CA ASP A 47 -6.56 -11.84 19.32
C ASP A 47 -6.92 -11.73 17.84
N VAL A 48 -5.90 -11.72 16.96
CA VAL A 48 -6.05 -11.39 15.55
C VAL A 48 -6.04 -12.63 14.67
N THR A 49 -7.05 -12.71 13.80
CA THR A 49 -7.15 -13.70 12.73
C THR A 49 -7.19 -12.96 11.38
N VAL A 50 -6.37 -13.38 10.42
CA VAL A 50 -6.44 -12.95 9.01
C VAL A 50 -7.03 -14.07 8.18
N ALA A 51 -8.08 -13.81 7.40
CA ALA A 51 -8.79 -14.82 6.61
C ALA A 51 -8.98 -14.40 5.15
N GLY A 52 -8.96 -15.36 4.22
CA GLY A 52 -9.15 -15.15 2.78
C GLY A 52 -8.16 -15.96 1.95
N ASP A 53 -7.68 -15.40 0.83
CA ASP A 53 -6.66 -16.02 -0.02
C ASP A 53 -5.26 -15.92 0.59
N VAL A 54 -5.10 -16.54 1.75
CA VAL A 54 -3.85 -16.59 2.52
C VAL A 54 -3.38 -18.02 2.72
N GLN A 55 -2.11 -18.19 3.06
CA GLN A 55 -1.59 -19.48 3.46
C GLN A 55 -2.01 -19.78 4.91
N LEU A 56 -2.42 -21.02 5.16
CA LEU A 56 -2.82 -21.47 6.49
C LEU A 56 -1.62 -21.53 7.43
N GLY A 57 -1.74 -20.96 8.64
CA GLY A 57 -0.68 -21.04 9.64
C GLY A 57 -0.80 -20.08 10.80
N TRP A 58 0.23 -20.07 11.63
CA TRP A 58 0.40 -19.13 12.75
C TRP A 58 1.75 -18.40 12.59
N LEU A 59 1.69 -17.10 12.37
CA LEU A 59 2.88 -16.28 12.10
C LEU A 59 2.80 -14.97 12.88
N TRP A 60 3.86 -14.62 13.58
CA TRP A 60 3.99 -13.38 14.36
C TRP A 60 2.85 -13.12 15.35
N GLY A 61 2.35 -14.19 15.99
CA GLY A 61 1.22 -14.11 16.91
C GLY A 61 -0.15 -13.92 16.24
N VAL A 62 -0.22 -13.93 14.92
CA VAL A 62 -1.44 -13.80 14.12
C VAL A 62 -1.84 -15.16 13.54
N LYS A 63 -3.12 -15.50 13.60
CA LYS A 63 -3.70 -16.65 12.90
C LYS A 63 -3.96 -16.31 11.45
N TRP A 64 -3.55 -17.19 10.55
CA TRP A 64 -3.78 -17.10 9.11
C TRP A 64 -4.67 -18.24 8.67
N VAL A 65 -5.83 -17.94 8.13
CA VAL A 65 -6.88 -18.90 7.81
C VAL A 65 -7.27 -18.78 6.35
N ASN A 66 -7.01 -19.81 5.57
CA ASN A 66 -7.41 -19.80 4.17
C ASN A 66 -8.92 -20.00 4.01
N GLU A 67 -9.43 -19.74 2.80
CA GLU A 67 -10.84 -19.81 2.47
C GLU A 67 -11.47 -21.20 2.74
N ASP A 68 -10.71 -22.26 2.53
CA ASP A 68 -11.19 -23.65 2.77
C ASP A 68 -11.37 -23.92 4.27
N ALA A 69 -10.44 -23.44 5.09
CA ALA A 69 -10.54 -23.56 6.55
C ALA A 69 -11.65 -22.67 7.09
N LEU A 70 -11.87 -21.49 6.52
CA LEU A 70 -12.95 -20.59 6.88
C LEU A 70 -14.33 -21.23 6.59
N LYS A 71 -14.54 -21.76 5.38
CA LYS A 71 -15.79 -22.41 4.96
C LYS A 71 -16.12 -23.67 5.75
N ASN A 72 -15.12 -24.44 6.11
CA ASN A 72 -15.32 -25.68 6.84
C ASN A 72 -15.37 -25.47 8.36
N ASN A 73 -15.16 -24.24 8.85
CA ASN A 73 -15.03 -23.89 10.26
C ASN A 73 -14.07 -24.82 11.02
N ARG A 74 -13.02 -25.29 10.33
CA ARG A 74 -12.12 -26.33 10.78
C ARG A 74 -10.70 -26.07 10.29
N GLY A 75 -10.00 -25.21 10.99
CA GLY A 75 -8.55 -25.29 10.91
C GLY A 75 -8.06 -26.58 11.57
N PRO A 76 -6.88 -27.10 11.24
CA PRO A 76 -6.31 -28.25 11.95
C PRO A 76 -6.17 -27.92 13.43
N ARG A 77 -6.61 -28.85 14.29
CA ARG A 77 -6.28 -28.78 15.72
C ARG A 77 -4.76 -28.89 15.85
N GLY A 78 -4.14 -27.82 16.33
CA GLY A 78 -2.75 -27.87 16.71
C GLY A 78 -2.55 -28.83 17.91
N LEU A 79 -1.33 -29.32 18.07
CA LEU A 79 -0.93 -30.15 19.23
C LEU A 79 -1.00 -29.34 20.55
N ASN A 80 -1.07 -28.03 20.47
CA ASN A 80 -1.26 -27.11 21.58
C ASN A 80 -1.98 -25.82 21.08
N GLU A 81 -2.45 -24.96 21.98
CA GLU A 81 -3.16 -23.72 21.66
C GLU A 81 -2.36 -22.80 20.73
N ALA A 82 -1.03 -22.80 20.80
CA ALA A 82 -0.14 -21.99 19.98
C ALA A 82 -0.11 -22.40 18.49
N HIS A 83 -0.67 -23.55 18.13
CA HIS A 83 -0.73 -24.05 16.75
C HIS A 83 -2.17 -24.27 16.28
N ASP A 84 -3.15 -23.85 17.08
CA ASP A 84 -4.57 -23.96 16.73
C ASP A 84 -4.99 -22.79 15.84
N VAL A 85 -5.17 -23.07 14.55
CA VAL A 85 -5.60 -22.09 13.54
C VAL A 85 -7.11 -22.14 13.25
N ARG A 86 -7.91 -22.73 14.17
CA ARG A 86 -9.38 -22.70 14.02
C ARG A 86 -9.91 -21.29 14.14
N VAL A 87 -10.88 -20.96 13.30
CA VAL A 87 -11.65 -19.72 13.41
C VAL A 87 -12.58 -19.78 14.62
N LYS A 88 -12.93 -18.60 15.15
CA LYS A 88 -13.97 -18.47 16.17
C LYS A 88 -15.34 -18.40 15.51
N ASP A 89 -16.37 -18.79 16.25
CA ASP A 89 -17.77 -18.62 15.83
C ASP A 89 -18.24 -17.17 15.99
N HIS A 90 -17.48 -16.35 16.72
CA HIS A 90 -17.77 -14.95 16.98
C HIS A 90 -16.48 -14.12 17.06
N TYR A 91 -16.54 -12.91 16.50
CA TYR A 91 -15.50 -11.89 16.62
C TYR A 91 -16.10 -10.56 17.10
N ASP A 92 -15.41 -9.87 17.99
CA ASP A 92 -15.82 -8.53 18.43
C ASP A 92 -15.76 -7.53 17.28
N ILE A 93 -14.76 -7.68 16.40
CA ILE A 93 -14.46 -6.74 15.31
C ILE A 93 -14.14 -7.52 14.04
N VAL A 94 -14.70 -7.05 12.91
CA VAL A 94 -14.34 -7.53 11.57
C VAL A 94 -13.95 -6.37 10.69
N VAL A 95 -12.86 -6.51 9.93
CA VAL A 95 -12.43 -5.55 8.90
C VAL A 95 -12.35 -6.26 7.56
N GLY A 96 -13.18 -5.85 6.61
CA GLY A 96 -13.15 -6.37 5.23
C GLY A 96 -12.33 -5.47 4.32
N ASN A 97 -11.39 -6.06 3.58
CA ASN A 97 -10.51 -5.36 2.65
C ASN A 97 -11.07 -5.40 1.23
N ASN A 98 -11.33 -4.27 0.62
CA ASN A 98 -11.76 -4.06 -0.77
C ASN A 98 -13.05 -4.77 -1.22
N TYR A 99 -13.48 -5.84 -0.56
CA TYR A 99 -14.64 -6.65 -0.94
C TYR A 99 -15.73 -6.60 0.14
N ILE A 100 -16.83 -5.88 -0.13
CA ILE A 100 -17.97 -5.81 0.80
C ILE A 100 -18.65 -7.17 1.00
N SER A 101 -18.41 -8.10 0.09
CA SER A 101 -18.88 -9.49 0.19
C SER A 101 -18.40 -10.23 1.44
N PHE A 102 -17.44 -9.67 2.20
CA PHE A 102 -16.99 -10.28 3.45
C PHE A 102 -18.14 -10.52 4.44
N ILE A 103 -19.15 -9.63 4.49
CA ILE A 103 -20.31 -9.80 5.36
C ILE A 103 -21.07 -11.06 4.96
N LYS A 104 -21.41 -11.18 3.66
CA LYS A 104 -22.09 -12.36 3.12
C LYS A 104 -21.33 -13.66 3.38
N HIS A 105 -20.00 -13.62 3.20
CA HIS A 105 -19.15 -14.79 3.46
C HIS A 105 -19.18 -15.23 4.91
N LEU A 106 -19.08 -14.31 5.84
CA LEU A 106 -19.10 -14.62 7.27
C LEU A 106 -20.48 -15.17 7.68
N GLU A 107 -21.56 -14.57 7.18
CA GLU A 107 -22.92 -15.09 7.43
C GLU A 107 -23.09 -16.51 6.88
N ALA A 108 -22.61 -16.78 5.67
CA ALA A 108 -22.70 -18.10 5.02
C ALA A 108 -21.95 -19.22 5.79
N VAL A 109 -20.90 -18.88 6.54
CA VAL A 109 -20.13 -19.82 7.35
C VAL A 109 -20.49 -19.75 8.85
N ASN A 110 -21.60 -19.05 9.19
CA ASN A 110 -22.13 -18.86 10.55
C ASN A 110 -21.11 -18.24 11.52
N ILE A 111 -20.28 -17.30 11.06
CA ILE A 111 -19.43 -16.49 11.91
C ILE A 111 -20.15 -15.17 12.19
N SER A 112 -20.42 -14.92 13.46
CA SER A 112 -21.05 -13.68 13.94
C SER A 112 -19.99 -12.65 14.34
N PHE A 113 -20.41 -11.37 14.41
CA PHE A 113 -19.53 -10.27 14.83
C PHE A 113 -20.35 -9.14 15.47
N ASP A 114 -19.69 -8.25 16.23
CA ASP A 114 -20.35 -7.09 16.84
C ASP A 114 -20.22 -5.83 16.00
N LYS A 115 -19.02 -5.54 15.48
CA LYS A 115 -18.74 -4.37 14.67
C LYS A 115 -18.02 -4.78 13.38
N ALA A 116 -18.34 -4.14 12.27
CA ALA A 116 -17.70 -4.33 10.99
C ALA A 116 -17.19 -2.99 10.43
N TYR A 117 -16.07 -3.05 9.73
CA TYR A 117 -15.46 -1.95 9.01
C TYR A 117 -15.14 -2.40 7.60
N PHE A 118 -15.38 -1.54 6.62
CA PHE A 118 -15.03 -1.80 5.23
C PHE A 118 -13.86 -0.91 4.83
N TRP A 119 -12.66 -1.49 4.68
CA TRP A 119 -11.45 -0.77 4.35
C TRP A 119 -11.18 -0.82 2.85
N MET A 120 -11.31 0.33 2.20
CA MET A 120 -11.13 0.47 0.76
C MET A 120 -9.74 1.01 0.43
N HIS A 121 -9.04 0.30 -0.45
CA HIS A 121 -7.77 0.72 -1.02
C HIS A 121 -7.91 1.25 -2.46
N ASN A 122 -9.01 0.89 -3.15
CA ASN A 122 -9.32 1.29 -4.52
C ASN A 122 -10.63 2.08 -4.57
N GLU A 123 -10.81 2.91 -5.62
CA GLU A 123 -12.01 3.74 -5.77
C GLU A 123 -13.24 2.94 -6.23
N ASP A 124 -13.06 1.76 -6.80
CA ASP A 124 -14.04 1.14 -7.67
C ASP A 124 -14.35 -0.32 -7.34
N TYR A 125 -14.66 -0.61 -6.06
CA TYR A 125 -15.10 -1.95 -5.63
C TYR A 125 -16.21 -2.51 -6.53
N TYR A 126 -17.08 -1.66 -7.09
CA TYR A 126 -18.20 -2.02 -7.95
C TYR A 126 -17.79 -2.62 -9.31
N LYS A 127 -16.56 -2.49 -9.73
CA LYS A 127 -16.05 -3.11 -10.97
C LYS A 127 -16.08 -4.63 -10.92
N TRP A 128 -16.04 -5.20 -9.72
CA TRP A 128 -16.03 -6.66 -9.52
C TRP A 128 -17.43 -7.26 -9.40
N TYR A 129 -18.48 -6.43 -9.27
CA TYR A 129 -19.87 -6.88 -9.12
C TYR A 129 -20.75 -6.27 -10.20
N LYS A 130 -21.70 -7.04 -10.74
CA LYS A 130 -22.59 -6.57 -11.83
C LYS A 130 -24.04 -7.00 -11.59
N GLY A 131 -24.98 -6.23 -12.16
CA GLY A 131 -26.41 -6.54 -12.16
C GLY A 131 -26.99 -6.73 -10.76
N GLU A 132 -27.70 -7.84 -10.55
CA GLU A 132 -28.36 -8.17 -9.28
C GLU A 132 -27.35 -8.37 -8.13
N GLU A 133 -26.19 -8.93 -8.43
CA GLU A 133 -25.12 -9.10 -7.46
C GLU A 133 -24.65 -7.76 -6.90
N LEU A 134 -24.47 -6.75 -7.75
CA LEU A 134 -24.11 -5.40 -7.28
C LEU A 134 -25.17 -4.81 -6.35
N ASN A 135 -26.46 -5.01 -6.67
CA ASN A 135 -27.57 -4.52 -5.83
C ASN A 135 -27.60 -5.25 -4.49
N GLU A 136 -27.36 -6.56 -4.47
CA GLU A 136 -27.21 -7.33 -3.23
C GLU A 136 -26.08 -6.76 -2.36
N TYR A 137 -24.88 -6.59 -2.93
CA TYR A 137 -23.74 -6.06 -2.16
C TYR A 137 -23.94 -4.62 -1.70
N LYS A 138 -24.64 -3.79 -2.44
CA LYS A 138 -25.04 -2.44 -1.99
C LYS A 138 -25.87 -2.49 -0.71
N SER A 139 -26.71 -3.51 -0.53
CA SER A 139 -27.51 -3.65 0.70
C SER A 139 -26.67 -3.82 1.95
N TYR A 140 -25.47 -4.42 1.85
CA TYR A 140 -24.57 -4.62 2.96
C TYR A 140 -23.95 -3.31 3.50
N PHE A 141 -23.94 -2.23 2.71
CA PHE A 141 -23.56 -0.91 3.22
C PHE A 141 -24.57 -0.33 4.22
N LYS A 142 -25.78 -0.85 4.25
CA LYS A 142 -26.82 -0.52 5.26
C LYS A 142 -26.87 -1.54 6.41
N HIS A 143 -25.89 -2.48 6.48
CA HIS A 143 -25.85 -3.47 7.54
C HIS A 143 -25.66 -2.79 8.91
N PRO A 144 -26.52 -3.10 9.94
CA PRO A 144 -26.55 -2.35 11.20
C PRO A 144 -25.22 -2.43 12.00
N LYS A 145 -24.42 -3.46 11.75
CA LYS A 145 -23.11 -3.63 12.40
C LYS A 145 -21.96 -3.00 11.61
N LEU A 146 -22.17 -2.53 10.37
CA LEU A 146 -21.16 -1.79 9.62
C LEU A 146 -21.07 -0.37 10.20
N LYS A 147 -19.93 -0.06 10.82
CA LYS A 147 -19.69 1.20 11.52
C LYS A 147 -19.08 2.26 10.64
N ALA A 148 -18.18 1.88 9.72
CA ALA A 148 -17.58 2.83 8.80
C ALA A 148 -17.05 2.17 7.52
N ILE A 149 -16.98 2.99 6.48
CA ILE A 149 -16.18 2.76 5.27
C ILE A 149 -14.92 3.61 5.42
N ILE A 150 -13.75 2.96 5.36
CA ILE A 150 -12.47 3.60 5.63
C ILE A 150 -11.71 3.78 4.31
N GLY A 151 -11.48 5.02 3.89
CA GLY A 151 -10.55 5.34 2.82
C GLY A 151 -9.11 5.42 3.34
N VAL A 152 -8.14 5.07 2.50
CA VAL A 152 -6.71 5.03 2.85
C VAL A 152 -6.03 6.41 2.87
N SER A 153 -6.78 7.48 2.67
CA SER A 153 -6.35 8.87 2.83
C SER A 153 -7.56 9.80 2.92
N LYS A 154 -7.33 11.03 3.37
CA LYS A 154 -8.36 12.09 3.32
C LYS A 154 -8.81 12.36 1.87
N PHE A 155 -7.88 12.34 0.92
CA PHE A 155 -8.18 12.47 -0.51
C PHE A 155 -9.13 11.36 -0.96
N HIS A 156 -8.80 10.10 -0.66
CA HIS A 156 -9.62 8.94 -1.00
C HIS A 156 -11.00 9.02 -0.34
N ALA A 157 -11.07 9.31 0.97
CA ALA A 157 -12.34 9.46 1.67
C ALA A 157 -13.24 10.56 1.06
N ASN A 158 -12.67 11.66 0.57
CA ASN A 158 -13.43 12.71 -0.12
C ASN A 158 -14.02 12.21 -1.44
N ILE A 159 -13.24 11.50 -2.26
CA ILE A 159 -13.75 10.86 -3.49
C ILE A 159 -14.89 9.89 -3.17
N LEU A 160 -14.74 9.07 -2.14
CA LEU A 160 -15.77 8.14 -1.70
C LEU A 160 -17.05 8.89 -1.26
N LYS A 161 -16.92 10.02 -0.56
CA LYS A 161 -18.07 10.87 -0.16
C LYS A 161 -18.76 11.51 -1.36
N GLU A 162 -17.99 12.05 -2.30
CA GLU A 162 -18.52 12.66 -3.53
C GLU A 162 -19.31 11.67 -4.38
N ASN A 163 -18.90 10.40 -4.37
CA ASN A 163 -19.53 9.33 -5.12
C ASN A 163 -20.45 8.42 -4.25
N ALA A 164 -20.73 8.77 -3.02
CA ALA A 164 -21.36 7.90 -2.03
C ALA A 164 -22.76 7.41 -2.43
N SER A 165 -23.56 8.27 -3.07
CA SER A 165 -24.88 7.87 -3.59
C SER A 165 -24.77 6.78 -4.65
N LYS A 166 -23.81 6.90 -5.57
CA LYS A 166 -23.58 5.90 -6.63
C LYS A 166 -22.96 4.62 -6.07
N LEU A 167 -21.97 4.76 -5.18
CA LEU A 167 -21.17 3.63 -4.68
C LEU A 167 -21.92 2.83 -3.62
N PHE A 168 -22.56 3.50 -2.67
CA PHE A 168 -23.05 2.90 -1.44
C PHE A 168 -24.55 3.11 -1.20
N ASP A 169 -25.21 3.85 -2.11
CA ASP A 169 -26.58 4.30 -1.92
C ASP A 169 -26.76 5.15 -0.65
N TYR A 170 -25.75 5.96 -0.34
CA TYR A 170 -25.76 6.87 0.81
C TYR A 170 -26.27 8.25 0.43
N THR A 171 -27.07 8.84 1.32
CA THR A 171 -27.35 10.27 1.33
C THR A 171 -26.07 11.06 1.69
N PRO A 172 -25.99 12.37 1.40
CA PRO A 172 -24.86 13.19 1.84
C PRO A 172 -24.60 13.13 3.36
N HIS A 173 -25.64 13.05 4.15
CA HIS A 173 -25.53 12.93 5.63
C HIS A 173 -24.90 11.58 6.04
N GLU A 174 -25.38 10.47 5.48
CA GLU A 174 -24.81 9.14 5.72
C GLU A 174 -23.36 9.06 5.25
N ALA A 175 -23.05 9.62 4.09
CA ALA A 175 -21.70 9.69 3.57
C ALA A 175 -20.74 10.42 4.55
N HIS A 176 -21.21 11.51 5.14
CA HIS A 176 -20.42 12.25 6.13
C HIS A 176 -20.22 11.48 7.43
N THR A 177 -21.23 10.72 7.85
CA THR A 177 -21.24 9.94 9.08
C THR A 177 -20.40 8.67 8.97
N TYR A 178 -20.57 7.90 7.87
CA TYR A 178 -20.01 6.57 7.76
C TYR A 178 -18.71 6.51 6.96
N ILE A 179 -18.34 7.52 6.16
CA ILE A 179 -17.09 7.50 5.40
C ILE A 179 -16.02 8.29 6.16
N ARG A 180 -14.99 7.58 6.58
CA ARG A 180 -13.84 8.10 7.34
C ARG A 180 -12.54 7.83 6.60
N SER A 181 -11.42 8.37 7.09
CA SER A 181 -10.09 8.03 6.58
C SER A 181 -9.18 7.62 7.71
N ILE A 182 -8.38 6.58 7.45
CA ILE A 182 -7.17 6.27 8.18
C ILE A 182 -6.10 6.08 7.12
N ASP A 183 -5.09 6.93 7.16
CA ASP A 183 -4.04 6.95 6.14
C ASP A 183 -3.21 5.66 6.20
N ASN A 184 -2.77 5.16 5.03
CA ASN A 184 -1.75 4.12 5.01
C ASN A 184 -0.43 4.66 5.59
N ALA A 185 0.49 3.76 5.87
CA ALA A 185 1.76 4.12 6.50
C ALA A 185 2.88 3.18 6.09
N ILE A 186 4.08 3.46 6.55
CA ILE A 186 5.23 2.57 6.53
C ILE A 186 5.61 2.15 7.94
N ASP A 187 6.39 1.10 8.09
CA ASP A 187 7.00 0.72 9.34
C ASP A 187 8.50 1.08 9.28
N LEU A 188 8.93 1.97 10.17
CA LEU A 188 10.33 2.43 10.18
C LEU A 188 11.29 1.31 10.56
N ASP A 189 10.86 0.36 11.38
CA ASP A 189 11.66 -0.81 11.76
C ASP A 189 12.00 -1.65 10.54
N ASP A 190 11.13 -1.65 9.52
CA ASP A 190 11.43 -2.26 8.25
C ASP A 190 12.65 -1.63 7.55
N TYR A 191 13.06 -0.40 7.91
CA TYR A 191 14.18 0.34 7.31
C TYR A 191 15.43 0.37 8.18
N THR A 192 15.33 0.05 9.46
CA THR A 192 16.46 0.17 10.39
C THR A 192 17.13 -1.14 10.71
N GLU A 193 16.37 -2.25 10.79
CA GLU A 193 16.92 -3.54 11.18
C GLU A 193 16.16 -4.71 10.53
N TRP A 194 16.75 -5.31 9.52
CA TRP A 194 16.37 -6.64 9.10
C TRP A 194 17.57 -7.57 9.28
N LYS A 195 17.43 -8.56 10.16
CA LYS A 195 18.48 -9.57 10.46
C LYS A 195 19.82 -8.95 10.91
N ASN A 196 19.80 -7.86 11.69
CA ASN A 196 20.98 -7.16 12.19
C ASN A 196 21.88 -6.51 11.10
N GLU A 197 21.36 -6.25 9.91
CA GLU A 197 22.05 -5.49 8.88
C GLU A 197 21.41 -4.11 8.74
N PRO A 198 21.99 -3.04 9.29
CA PRO A 198 21.47 -1.69 9.12
C PRO A 198 21.56 -1.27 7.65
N ILE A 199 20.47 -0.67 7.14
CA ILE A 199 20.50 -0.02 5.85
C ILE A 199 20.91 1.44 6.09
N GLU A 200 22.11 1.80 5.68
CA GLU A 200 22.55 3.19 5.74
C GLU A 200 21.79 4.02 4.68
N ILE A 201 20.88 4.84 5.14
CA ILE A 201 20.17 5.80 4.31
C ILE A 201 20.84 7.15 4.43
N ASP A 202 21.77 7.42 3.55
CA ASP A 202 22.44 8.71 3.46
C ASP A 202 22.36 9.28 2.04
N THR A 203 22.30 10.61 1.94
CA THR A 203 22.37 11.32 0.65
C THR A 203 23.70 11.13 -0.05
N ASP A 204 24.77 10.93 0.70
CA ASP A 204 26.12 10.77 0.17
C ASP A 204 26.37 9.38 -0.45
N ASN A 205 25.54 8.39 -0.10
CA ASN A 205 25.60 7.03 -0.63
C ASN A 205 24.77 6.82 -1.90
N LYS A 206 24.14 7.87 -2.43
CA LYS A 206 23.36 7.79 -3.65
C LYS A 206 24.25 7.58 -4.90
N VAL A 207 23.83 6.65 -5.74
CA VAL A 207 24.45 6.49 -7.07
C VAL A 207 23.95 7.63 -7.97
N LYS A 208 24.88 8.49 -8.39
CA LYS A 208 24.56 9.65 -9.23
C LYS A 208 23.79 9.24 -10.51
N GLY A 209 22.71 9.93 -10.77
CA GLY A 209 21.86 9.68 -11.95
C GLY A 209 21.01 8.40 -11.85
N ARG A 210 21.04 7.66 -10.73
CA ARG A 210 20.24 6.43 -10.58
C ARG A 210 18.77 6.76 -10.30
N ILE A 211 17.91 6.34 -11.23
CA ILE A 211 16.45 6.41 -11.13
C ILE A 211 15.94 5.06 -10.66
N ILE A 212 14.98 5.06 -9.74
CA ILE A 212 14.24 3.86 -9.33
C ILE A 212 12.79 3.94 -9.76
N TRP A 213 12.26 2.80 -10.21
CA TRP A 213 10.83 2.56 -10.37
C TRP A 213 10.41 1.40 -9.47
N SER A 214 9.44 1.59 -8.57
CA SER A 214 8.98 0.58 -7.59
C SER A 214 7.46 0.45 -7.53
N SER A 215 6.77 0.81 -8.59
CA SER A 215 5.32 0.70 -8.70
C SER A 215 4.91 -0.27 -9.80
N SER A 216 3.60 -0.49 -9.97
CA SER A 216 3.09 -1.23 -11.11
C SER A 216 3.48 -0.52 -12.42
N PRO A 217 3.92 -1.25 -13.46
CA PRO A 217 4.42 -0.65 -14.70
C PRO A 217 3.39 0.18 -15.47
N ASP A 218 2.12 -0.18 -15.37
CA ASP A 218 0.98 0.50 -16.00
C ASP A 218 0.71 1.91 -15.44
N ARG A 219 1.48 2.34 -14.43
CA ARG A 219 1.34 3.65 -13.78
C ARG A 219 2.32 4.69 -14.29
N GLY A 220 2.79 4.58 -15.54
CA GLY A 220 3.62 5.59 -16.20
C GLY A 220 5.09 5.20 -16.43
N LEU A 221 5.49 3.95 -16.25
CA LEU A 221 6.84 3.48 -16.58
C LEU A 221 7.16 3.62 -18.07
N ASP A 222 6.18 3.46 -18.94
CA ASP A 222 6.27 3.60 -20.40
C ASP A 222 6.77 4.97 -20.81
N MET A 223 6.40 6.03 -20.13
CA MET A 223 6.90 7.39 -20.38
C MET A 223 8.44 7.45 -20.22
N ILE A 224 8.98 6.83 -19.17
CA ILE A 224 10.43 6.77 -18.95
C ILE A 224 11.10 5.92 -20.01
N LEU A 225 10.58 4.71 -20.27
CA LEU A 225 11.19 3.76 -21.19
C LEU A 225 11.19 4.27 -22.64
N SER A 226 10.11 4.89 -23.09
CA SER A 226 9.98 5.43 -24.44
C SER A 226 10.95 6.59 -24.72
N ASN A 227 11.33 7.34 -23.69
CA ASN A 227 12.23 8.49 -23.82
C ASN A 227 13.66 8.19 -23.33
N TRP A 228 13.93 6.97 -22.90
CA TRP A 228 15.19 6.62 -22.24
C TRP A 228 16.44 6.90 -23.07
N SER A 229 16.42 6.55 -24.35
CA SER A 229 17.57 6.76 -25.26
C SER A 229 17.91 8.24 -25.41
N ASP A 230 16.90 9.09 -25.54
CA ASP A 230 17.08 10.54 -25.67
C ASP A 230 17.57 11.15 -24.35
N TRP A 231 17.05 10.68 -23.23
CA TRP A 231 17.51 11.11 -21.90
C TRP A 231 18.96 10.70 -21.65
N LYS A 232 19.35 9.47 -22.03
CA LYS A 232 20.74 9.00 -21.94
C LYS A 232 21.69 9.81 -22.81
N ALA A 233 21.26 10.26 -24.01
CA ALA A 233 22.06 11.11 -24.86
C ALA A 233 22.32 12.49 -24.23
N LYS A 234 21.31 13.07 -23.56
CA LYS A 234 21.39 14.38 -22.87
C LYS A 234 22.14 14.27 -21.53
N ARG A 235 21.98 13.14 -20.82
CA ARG A 235 22.57 12.89 -19.50
C ARG A 235 23.12 11.45 -19.41
N PRO A 236 24.37 11.22 -19.84
CA PRO A 236 24.95 9.87 -19.97
C PRO A 236 25.12 9.08 -18.66
N ASP A 237 25.15 9.74 -17.50
CA ASP A 237 25.25 9.12 -16.17
C ASP A 237 23.94 8.49 -15.68
N LEU A 238 22.80 8.74 -16.35
CA LEU A 238 21.54 8.13 -15.95
C LEU A 238 21.58 6.60 -15.95
N SER A 239 21.03 5.98 -14.95
CA SER A 239 20.72 4.54 -14.89
C SER A 239 19.32 4.34 -14.32
N LEU A 240 18.63 3.29 -14.74
CA LEU A 240 17.28 2.98 -14.29
C LEU A 240 17.25 1.58 -13.68
N VAL A 241 16.74 1.45 -12.46
CA VAL A 241 16.35 0.17 -11.89
C VAL A 241 14.84 0.08 -11.81
N VAL A 242 14.27 -0.95 -12.42
CA VAL A 242 12.84 -1.24 -12.39
C VAL A 242 12.62 -2.38 -11.40
N CYS A 243 12.02 -2.06 -10.25
CA CYS A 243 11.65 -3.01 -9.20
C CYS A 243 10.14 -3.28 -9.32
N SER A 244 9.77 -4.33 -10.05
CA SER A 244 8.35 -4.65 -10.28
C SER A 244 7.79 -5.56 -9.21
N PRO A 245 6.55 -5.32 -8.75
CA PRO A 245 5.88 -6.24 -7.84
C PRO A 245 5.58 -7.59 -8.52
N PRO A 246 5.42 -8.69 -7.74
CA PRO A 246 5.22 -10.04 -8.28
C PRO A 246 4.06 -10.16 -9.27
N TYR A 247 2.95 -9.51 -8.99
CA TYR A 247 1.73 -9.58 -9.80
C TYR A 247 1.81 -8.83 -11.14
N SER A 248 2.81 -8.00 -11.34
CA SER A 248 2.94 -7.16 -12.54
C SER A 248 4.06 -7.60 -13.50
N VAL A 249 4.71 -8.72 -13.22
CA VAL A 249 5.84 -9.24 -14.03
C VAL A 249 5.44 -9.52 -15.48
N ASP A 250 4.21 -9.97 -15.70
CA ASP A 250 3.71 -10.29 -17.03
C ASP A 250 3.33 -9.06 -17.86
N TRP A 251 3.18 -7.90 -17.24
CA TRP A 251 2.83 -6.63 -17.90
C TRP A 251 4.06 -5.88 -18.44
N LEU A 252 5.26 -6.34 -18.06
CA LEU A 252 6.51 -5.76 -18.53
C LEU A 252 6.95 -6.43 -19.82
N ASP A 253 7.18 -5.64 -20.88
CA ASP A 253 7.89 -6.10 -22.05
C ASP A 253 9.39 -6.26 -21.73
N LYS A 254 9.73 -7.47 -21.29
CA LYS A 254 11.12 -7.86 -20.96
C LYS A 254 12.10 -7.67 -22.12
N LYS A 255 11.61 -7.71 -23.36
CA LYS A 255 12.44 -7.51 -24.55
C LYS A 255 12.82 -6.04 -24.69
N THR A 256 11.88 -5.14 -24.48
CA THR A 256 12.14 -3.70 -24.48
C THR A 256 13.14 -3.33 -23.39
N LEU A 257 12.96 -3.82 -22.16
CA LEU A 257 13.89 -3.54 -21.06
C LEU A 257 15.32 -4.00 -21.34
N LYS A 258 15.50 -5.21 -21.89
CA LYS A 258 16.82 -5.76 -22.23
C LYS A 258 17.54 -5.02 -23.36
N GLY A 259 16.81 -4.31 -24.18
CA GLY A 259 17.37 -3.53 -25.31
C GLY A 259 17.87 -2.15 -24.92
N LEU A 260 17.53 -1.64 -23.74
CA LEU A 260 17.88 -0.30 -23.28
C LEU A 260 19.18 -0.31 -22.47
N LYS A 261 20.09 0.60 -22.78
CA LYS A 261 21.38 0.73 -22.09
C LYS A 261 21.18 1.26 -20.66
N ASP A 262 21.87 0.65 -19.68
CA ASP A 262 21.86 1.02 -18.27
C ASP A 262 20.46 0.97 -17.63
N VAL A 263 19.61 0.05 -18.13
CA VAL A 263 18.33 -0.31 -17.53
C VAL A 263 18.43 -1.71 -16.93
N GLU A 264 18.17 -1.82 -15.64
CA GLU A 264 18.17 -3.07 -14.88
C GLU A 264 16.76 -3.41 -14.44
N TRP A 265 16.33 -4.64 -14.62
CA TRP A 265 15.05 -5.10 -14.11
C TRP A 265 15.24 -6.11 -12.98
N LYS A 266 14.62 -5.83 -11.85
CA LYS A 266 14.60 -6.67 -10.65
C LYS A 266 13.15 -6.99 -10.28
N ALA A 267 12.74 -8.22 -10.50
CA ALA A 267 11.41 -8.68 -10.12
C ALA A 267 11.43 -9.33 -8.74
N ASN A 268 10.29 -9.25 -8.05
CA ASN A 268 10.04 -9.98 -6.82
C ASN A 268 11.10 -9.74 -5.73
N LEU A 269 11.53 -8.49 -5.58
CA LEU A 269 12.46 -8.16 -4.51
C LEU A 269 11.78 -8.33 -3.16
N CYS A 270 12.47 -8.98 -2.23
CA CYS A 270 12.09 -8.91 -0.83
C CYS A 270 12.20 -7.46 -0.32
N PRO A 271 11.51 -7.09 0.76
CA PRO A 271 11.53 -5.73 1.28
C PRO A 271 12.95 -5.20 1.55
N LEU A 272 13.83 -6.03 2.07
CA LEU A 272 15.22 -5.65 2.34
C LEU A 272 15.97 -5.25 1.06
N ASP A 273 15.86 -6.04 0.01
CA ASP A 273 16.55 -5.77 -1.26
C ASP A 273 15.94 -4.56 -1.96
N LEU A 274 14.61 -4.37 -1.91
CA LEU A 274 13.97 -3.16 -2.40
C LEU A 274 14.51 -1.92 -1.68
N LYS A 275 14.63 -1.96 -0.36
CA LYS A 275 15.18 -0.84 0.44
C LYS A 275 16.63 -0.54 0.11
N ARG A 276 17.45 -1.56 -0.16
CA ARG A 276 18.83 -1.39 -0.64
C ARG A 276 18.87 -0.68 -2.00
N GLU A 277 17.93 -0.99 -2.89
CA GLU A 277 17.83 -0.26 -4.17
C GLU A 277 17.34 1.18 -3.98
N ILE A 278 16.37 1.42 -3.08
CA ILE A 278 15.91 2.77 -2.71
C ILE A 278 17.06 3.57 -2.09
N ALA A 279 17.85 2.96 -1.20
CA ALA A 279 19.00 3.63 -0.57
C ALA A 279 20.03 4.12 -1.59
N LYS A 280 20.22 3.40 -2.70
CA LYS A 280 21.14 3.76 -3.79
C LYS A 280 20.55 4.76 -4.79
N ALA A 281 19.23 4.86 -4.88
CA ALA A 281 18.55 5.68 -5.89
C ALA A 281 18.66 7.17 -5.55
N GLU A 282 19.00 7.99 -6.55
CA GLU A 282 19.00 9.44 -6.43
C GLU A 282 17.62 10.03 -6.74
N TYR A 283 16.91 9.46 -7.73
CA TYR A 283 15.63 9.98 -8.21
C TYR A 283 14.54 8.92 -8.24
N TRP A 284 13.33 9.33 -7.94
CA TRP A 284 12.10 8.62 -8.26
C TRP A 284 11.23 9.51 -9.14
N ILE A 285 11.02 9.06 -10.38
CA ILE A 285 10.23 9.78 -11.37
C ILE A 285 8.91 9.03 -11.50
N TYR A 286 7.85 9.66 -11.02
CA TYR A 286 6.50 9.11 -11.02
C TYR A 286 5.53 10.09 -11.70
N CYS A 287 5.71 10.24 -13.01
CA CYS A 287 4.85 11.06 -13.85
C CYS A 287 3.75 10.17 -14.42
N SER A 288 2.57 10.29 -13.86
CA SER A 288 1.43 9.42 -14.14
C SER A 288 0.12 10.21 -14.08
N ASP A 289 -0.85 9.81 -14.90
CA ASP A 289 -2.24 10.24 -14.81
C ASP A 289 -3.08 9.32 -13.90
N TYR A 290 -2.48 8.23 -13.40
CA TYR A 290 -3.14 7.34 -12.46
C TYR A 290 -3.48 8.07 -11.15
N VAL A 291 -4.75 8.02 -10.76
CA VAL A 291 -5.22 8.65 -9.52
C VAL A 291 -4.84 7.77 -8.33
N GLU A 292 -3.79 8.14 -7.64
CA GLU A 292 -3.34 7.41 -6.45
C GLU A 292 -4.26 7.69 -5.25
N THR A 293 -4.81 6.63 -4.68
CA THR A 293 -5.61 6.73 -3.45
C THR A 293 -4.75 7.03 -2.22
N TYR A 294 -3.49 6.53 -2.19
CA TYR A 294 -2.50 6.88 -1.17
C TYR A 294 -1.09 7.02 -1.75
N CYS A 295 -0.49 5.96 -2.29
CA CYS A 295 0.90 5.81 -2.75
C CYS A 295 1.93 5.56 -1.63
N ILE A 296 1.98 4.31 -1.13
CA ILE A 296 2.98 3.88 -0.14
C ILE A 296 4.40 4.05 -0.67
N SER A 297 4.63 3.79 -1.97
CA SER A 297 5.94 3.97 -2.60
C SER A 297 6.50 5.38 -2.44
N ALA A 298 5.65 6.41 -2.42
CA ALA A 298 6.11 7.78 -2.16
C ALA A 298 6.71 7.93 -0.75
N LEU A 299 6.08 7.33 0.28
CA LEU A 299 6.64 7.33 1.63
C LEU A 299 7.98 6.57 1.70
N GLU A 300 8.08 5.43 1.02
CA GLU A 300 9.32 4.65 0.93
C GLU A 300 10.45 5.48 0.33
N MET A 301 10.17 6.23 -0.75
CA MET A 301 11.15 7.13 -1.37
C MET A 301 11.53 8.29 -0.43
N MET A 302 10.57 8.85 0.30
CA MET A 302 10.84 9.93 1.27
C MET A 302 11.75 9.45 2.40
N VAL A 303 11.47 8.28 3.00
CA VAL A 303 12.32 7.68 4.03
C VAL A 303 13.67 7.27 3.46
N GLY A 304 13.70 6.82 2.22
CA GLY A 304 14.93 6.52 1.48
C GLY A 304 15.74 7.75 1.06
N LYS A 305 15.32 8.97 1.39
CA LYS A 305 15.96 10.24 0.97
C LYS A 305 16.16 10.34 -0.55
N VAL A 306 15.18 9.90 -1.31
CA VAL A 306 15.17 9.96 -2.78
C VAL A 306 14.54 11.28 -3.23
N LYS A 307 15.10 11.92 -4.27
CA LYS A 307 14.51 13.09 -4.90
C LYS A 307 13.24 12.68 -5.68
N ILE A 308 12.10 13.20 -5.28
CA ILE A 308 10.80 12.86 -5.87
C ILE A 308 10.44 13.86 -6.96
N MET A 309 10.13 13.34 -8.14
CA MET A 309 9.59 14.07 -9.29
C MET A 309 8.27 13.40 -9.71
N THR A 310 7.16 14.12 -9.65
CA THR A 310 5.84 13.55 -9.89
C THR A 310 4.85 14.58 -10.43
N THR A 311 3.86 14.10 -11.19
CA THR A 311 2.69 14.93 -11.60
C THR A 311 1.79 15.30 -10.43
N GLY A 312 1.92 14.61 -9.29
CA GLY A 312 1.09 14.86 -8.11
C GLY A 312 -0.36 14.40 -8.26
N THR A 313 -0.65 13.47 -9.18
CA THR A 313 -2.01 13.00 -9.44
C THR A 313 -2.55 12.22 -8.24
N GLY A 314 -3.76 12.56 -7.80
CA GLY A 314 -4.38 11.95 -6.63
C GLY A 314 -3.75 12.38 -5.31
N ASN A 315 -3.66 11.48 -4.35
CA ASN A 315 -3.14 11.77 -3.01
C ASN A 315 -1.64 12.12 -2.98
N ILE A 316 -0.89 11.81 -4.03
CA ILE A 316 0.55 12.15 -4.10
C ILE A 316 0.77 13.65 -3.91
N MET A 317 -0.11 14.51 -4.44
CA MET A 317 -0.03 15.95 -4.24
C MET A 317 -0.02 16.32 -2.74
N SER A 318 -0.85 15.66 -1.94
CA SER A 318 -0.86 15.85 -0.49
C SER A 318 0.43 15.32 0.16
N LEU A 319 0.90 14.13 -0.25
CA LEU A 319 2.13 13.55 0.28
C LEU A 319 3.34 14.43 0.03
N ILE A 320 3.47 15.01 -1.17
CA ILE A 320 4.57 15.94 -1.48
C ILE A 320 4.34 17.38 -0.96
N GLY A 321 3.25 17.62 -0.22
CA GLY A 321 2.95 18.92 0.38
C GLY A 321 2.83 20.05 -0.65
N ASN A 322 2.12 19.81 -1.74
CA ASN A 322 1.98 20.74 -2.86
C ASN A 322 3.34 21.25 -3.41
N GLY A 323 4.33 20.35 -3.44
CA GLY A 323 5.67 20.66 -3.97
C GLY A 323 6.72 21.04 -2.91
N ASP A 324 6.37 21.05 -1.63
CA ASP A 324 7.31 21.34 -0.54
C ASP A 324 8.26 20.17 -0.23
N ARG A 325 7.82 18.93 -0.50
CA ARG A 325 8.52 17.67 -0.22
C ARG A 325 8.87 16.87 -1.49
N GLY A 326 8.66 17.42 -2.67
CA GLY A 326 8.96 16.82 -3.97
C GLY A 326 8.85 17.85 -5.08
N GLU A 327 9.28 17.52 -6.27
CA GLU A 327 9.14 18.36 -7.45
C GLU A 327 7.86 17.99 -8.21
N ILE A 328 7.07 19.00 -8.55
CA ILE A 328 5.89 18.82 -9.40
C ILE A 328 6.37 18.97 -10.85
N CYS A 329 6.21 17.93 -11.63
CA CYS A 329 6.51 17.91 -13.06
C CYS A 329 5.25 17.65 -13.88
N THR A 330 5.37 17.74 -15.19
CA THR A 330 4.30 17.42 -16.12
C THR A 330 4.53 16.02 -16.72
N MET A 331 3.56 15.54 -17.51
CA MET A 331 3.73 14.32 -18.32
C MET A 331 4.66 14.53 -19.51
N ASP A 332 5.11 15.78 -19.77
CA ASP A 332 6.03 16.10 -20.85
C ASP A 332 7.45 15.62 -20.49
N PRO A 333 8.02 14.66 -21.25
CA PRO A 333 9.33 14.10 -20.98
C PRO A 333 10.47 15.12 -21.12
N ASP A 334 10.32 16.16 -21.96
CA ASP A 334 11.32 17.23 -22.09
C ASP A 334 11.38 18.10 -20.82
N THR A 335 10.26 18.35 -20.16
CA THR A 335 10.25 19.03 -18.86
C THR A 335 11.00 18.20 -17.81
N VAL A 336 10.75 16.90 -17.74
CA VAL A 336 11.41 15.99 -16.77
C VAL A 336 12.94 15.97 -16.99
N ILE A 337 13.39 15.77 -18.22
CA ILE A 337 14.85 15.74 -18.48
C ILE A 337 15.52 17.10 -18.22
N ASN A 338 14.84 18.20 -18.50
CA ASN A 338 15.35 19.53 -18.20
C ASN A 338 15.52 19.75 -16.69
N ASP A 339 14.60 19.26 -15.86
CA ASP A 339 14.71 19.31 -14.41
C ASP A 339 15.89 18.46 -13.90
N LEU A 340 16.09 17.27 -14.47
CA LEU A 340 17.27 16.44 -14.19
C LEU A 340 18.58 17.13 -14.55
N LEU A 341 18.63 17.86 -15.67
CA LEU A 341 19.80 18.65 -16.08
C LEU A 341 20.02 19.87 -15.18
N ASN A 342 18.94 20.53 -14.75
CA ASN A 342 19.02 21.65 -13.82
C ASN A 342 19.62 21.24 -12.48
N ASP A 343 19.30 20.03 -12.00
CA ASP A 343 19.78 19.52 -10.72
C ASP A 343 21.32 19.37 -10.68
N ILE A 344 21.94 19.03 -11.80
CA ILE A 344 23.41 18.91 -11.88
C ILE A 344 24.11 20.21 -12.29
N ASN A 345 23.45 21.08 -13.05
CA ASN A 345 24.06 22.25 -13.65
C ASN A 345 23.81 23.54 -12.86
N LYS A 346 22.82 23.56 -11.95
CA LYS A 346 22.43 24.76 -11.19
C LYS A 346 22.50 24.48 -9.68
N PRO A 347 23.55 24.97 -8.98
CA PRO A 347 23.71 24.76 -7.52
C PRO A 347 22.50 25.17 -6.68
N ILE A 348 21.82 26.26 -7.03
CA ILE A 348 20.61 26.73 -6.33
C ILE A 348 19.47 25.70 -6.46
N TYR A 349 19.29 25.10 -7.65
CA TYR A 349 18.30 24.06 -7.88
C TYR A 349 18.60 22.81 -7.05
N ASN A 350 19.86 22.36 -7.06
CA ASN A 350 20.31 21.23 -6.26
C ASN A 350 20.08 21.45 -4.75
N THR A 351 20.43 22.64 -4.23
CA THR A 351 20.17 23.00 -2.82
C THR A 351 18.68 22.95 -2.50
N ARG A 352 17.83 23.44 -3.40
CA ARG A 352 16.36 23.36 -3.24
C ARG A 352 15.89 21.92 -3.17
N GLN A 353 16.37 21.03 -4.04
CA GLN A 353 16.03 19.61 -4.03
C GLN A 353 16.48 18.92 -2.74
N THR A 354 17.69 19.20 -2.27
CA THR A 354 18.19 18.67 -0.98
C THR A 354 17.29 19.10 0.19
N ASN A 355 16.85 20.35 0.22
CA ASN A 355 15.92 20.83 1.24
C ASN A 355 14.57 20.11 1.19
N LYS A 356 14.01 19.87 -0.01
CA LYS A 356 12.78 19.10 -0.19
C LYS A 356 12.94 17.66 0.32
N VAL A 357 14.04 16.99 0.01
CA VAL A 357 14.37 15.64 0.50
C VAL A 357 14.40 15.60 2.02
N ASN A 358 15.06 16.56 2.67
CA ASN A 358 15.13 16.62 4.13
C ASN A 358 13.75 16.84 4.78
N LYS A 359 12.93 17.72 4.21
CA LYS A 359 11.55 17.92 4.66
C LYS A 359 10.69 16.67 4.47
N ALA A 360 10.83 16.00 3.32
CA ALA A 360 10.13 14.76 3.01
C ALA A 360 10.49 13.65 4.01
N PHE A 361 11.77 13.45 4.26
CA PHE A 361 12.28 12.49 5.23
C PHE A 361 11.75 12.75 6.64
N THR A 362 11.84 14.00 7.11
CA THR A 362 11.37 14.38 8.45
C THR A 362 9.87 14.15 8.61
N TRP A 363 9.09 14.48 7.59
CA TRP A 363 7.64 14.30 7.61
C TRP A 363 7.25 12.82 7.55
N ALA A 364 7.82 12.05 6.60
CA ALA A 364 7.44 10.66 6.35
C ALA A 364 7.72 9.73 7.54
N ARG A 365 8.70 10.04 8.39
CA ARG A 365 8.97 9.27 9.62
C ARG A 365 7.82 9.28 10.62
N ASN A 366 6.92 10.26 10.55
CA ASN A 366 5.73 10.33 11.39
C ASN A 366 4.54 9.56 10.80
N GLU A 367 4.60 9.20 9.51
CA GLU A 367 3.59 8.42 8.80
C GLU A 367 3.84 6.93 8.99
N ASN A 368 3.70 6.44 10.23
CA ASN A 368 4.08 5.09 10.64
C ASN A 368 2.90 4.29 11.19
N TRP A 369 3.03 2.96 11.15
CA TRP A 369 1.98 2.03 11.58
C TRP A 369 1.68 2.07 13.08
N ASP A 370 2.60 2.52 13.94
CA ASP A 370 2.33 2.69 15.37
C ASP A 370 1.33 3.81 15.63
N ASN A 371 1.39 4.88 14.83
CA ASN A 371 0.40 5.94 14.88
C ASN A 371 -0.95 5.46 14.29
N ARG A 372 -0.94 4.76 13.16
CA ARG A 372 -2.16 4.30 12.49
C ARG A 372 -2.93 3.26 13.30
N VAL A 373 -2.24 2.33 13.97
CA VAL A 373 -2.95 1.36 14.83
C VAL A 373 -3.65 2.05 15.99
N ASN A 374 -3.10 3.12 16.53
CA ASN A 374 -3.76 3.89 17.59
C ASN A 374 -5.01 4.60 17.05
N GLU A 375 -4.99 5.16 15.83
CA GLU A 375 -6.16 5.73 15.16
C GLU A 375 -7.25 4.66 14.93
N TRP A 376 -6.87 3.45 14.51
CA TRP A 376 -7.80 2.32 14.40
C TRP A 376 -8.43 1.95 15.74
N ILE A 377 -7.64 1.84 16.81
CA ILE A 377 -8.12 1.50 18.15
C ILE A 377 -9.05 2.59 18.66
N GLU A 378 -8.69 3.86 18.55
CA GLU A 378 -9.53 4.99 18.95
C GLU A 378 -10.87 4.98 18.21
N MET A 379 -10.87 4.74 16.91
CA MET A 379 -12.11 4.63 16.13
C MET A 379 -12.98 3.47 16.60
N ILE A 380 -12.39 2.28 16.81
CA ILE A 380 -13.10 1.06 17.23
C ILE A 380 -13.71 1.24 18.63
N ASP A 381 -13.01 1.93 19.52
CA ASP A 381 -13.48 2.13 20.91
C ASP A 381 -14.59 3.18 21.00
N ASN A 382 -14.64 4.13 20.06
CA ASN A 382 -15.65 5.19 20.02
C ASN A 382 -16.95 4.78 19.29
N ASP A 383 -16.97 3.72 18.50
CA ASP A 383 -18.13 3.20 17.76
C ASP A 383 -18.97 2.24 18.59
#